data_167e3c5b5493b6806795b86949b27753
#
_entry.id   167e3c5b5493b6806795b86949b27753
#
_cell.length_a   1.000
_cell.length_b   1.000
_cell.length_c   1.000
_cell.angle_alpha   90.00
_cell.angle_beta   90.00
_cell.angle_gamma   90.00
#
_symmetry.space_group_name_H-M   'P 1'
#
loop_
_entity.id
_entity.type
_entity.pdbx_description
1 polymer ?
#
loop_
_entity_poly.entity_id
_entity_poly.type
_entity_poly.pdbx_seq_one_letter_code
_entity_poly.pdbx_strand_id
1 'polypeptide(L)'
;RQESTANETTFSKIMDFGDEYAKKNNLIIIFPVHPRTKSLINPYRESPNFLFVDPFSYLEVQYAIGKASAILTDSGGLQKEAYFHRVPCITLRSETEWVETISNGWNRLWTNEKYNPRMPIEDYGNGNGAKKILDVLLNI
;
A
#
# COMPACT_ATOMS: atom_id res chain seq x y z
N ARG A 1 5.81 -5.51 -6.97
CA ARG A 1 5.88 -5.67 -8.44
C ARG A 1 7.25 -6.20 -8.88
N GLN A 2 7.33 -6.68 -10.10
CA GLN A 2 8.59 -7.19 -10.66
C GLN A 2 9.68 -6.09 -10.73
N GLU A 3 9.30 -4.87 -11.02
CA GLU A 3 10.19 -3.69 -11.09
C GLU A 3 10.89 -3.40 -9.77
N SER A 4 10.19 -3.49 -8.64
CA SER A 4 10.74 -3.23 -7.32
C SER A 4 11.68 -4.33 -6.81
N THR A 5 11.58 -5.54 -7.36
CA THR A 5 12.35 -6.71 -6.93
C THR A 5 13.39 -7.17 -7.96
N ALA A 6 13.33 -6.66 -9.20
CA ALA A 6 14.27 -7.01 -10.26
C ALA A 6 15.65 -6.34 -10.09
N ASN A 7 15.73 -5.28 -9.29
CA ASN A 7 16.96 -4.53 -9.03
C ASN A 7 17.23 -4.47 -7.52
N GLU A 8 18.31 -5.13 -7.08
CA GLU A 8 18.73 -5.14 -5.67
C GLU A 8 18.90 -3.73 -5.09
N THR A 9 19.41 -2.79 -5.90
CA THR A 9 19.58 -1.39 -5.47
C THR A 9 18.24 -0.72 -5.19
N THR A 10 17.22 -0.96 -6.00
CA THR A 10 15.87 -0.42 -5.77
C THR A 10 15.23 -1.06 -4.56
N PHE A 11 15.38 -2.38 -4.41
CA PHE A 11 14.87 -3.10 -3.25
C PHE A 11 15.51 -2.61 -1.96
N SER A 12 16.83 -2.44 -1.92
CA SER A 12 17.55 -1.89 -0.75
C SER A 12 17.03 -0.51 -0.36
N LYS A 13 16.85 0.40 -1.32
CA LYS A 13 16.29 1.74 -1.05
C LYS A 13 14.88 1.68 -0.45
N ILE A 14 14.05 0.75 -0.92
CA ILE A 14 12.70 0.54 -0.37
C ILE A 14 12.78 0.05 1.08
N MET A 15 13.66 -0.91 1.35
CA MET A 15 13.84 -1.46 2.69
C MET A 15 14.42 -0.43 3.66
N ASP A 16 15.41 0.34 3.23
CA ASP A 16 16.01 1.42 4.02
C ASP A 16 14.98 2.50 4.35
N PHE A 17 14.17 2.89 3.36
CA PHE A 17 13.05 3.81 3.59
C PHE A 17 12.06 3.25 4.61
N GLY A 18 11.72 1.96 4.51
CA GLY A 18 10.83 1.29 5.45
C GLY A 18 11.39 1.29 6.87
N ASP A 19 12.67 0.95 7.03
CA ASP A 19 13.36 0.93 8.32
C ASP A 19 13.35 2.31 8.98
N GLU A 20 13.72 3.35 8.23
CA GLU A 20 13.69 4.74 8.70
C GLU A 20 12.27 5.19 9.07
N TYR A 21 11.28 4.85 8.24
CA TYR A 21 9.88 5.18 8.50
C TYR A 21 9.37 4.53 9.78
N ALA A 22 9.65 3.25 9.98
CA ALA A 22 9.28 2.51 11.18
C ALA A 22 9.93 3.11 12.43
N LYS A 23 11.24 3.36 12.38
CA LYS A 23 12.00 3.97 13.46
C LYS A 23 11.47 5.36 13.83
N LYS A 24 11.25 6.23 12.83
CA LYS A 24 10.75 7.61 13.04
C LYS A 24 9.36 7.63 13.67
N ASN A 25 8.51 6.67 13.36
CA ASN A 25 7.13 6.63 13.81
C ASN A 25 6.89 5.65 14.98
N ASN A 26 7.95 5.02 15.50
CA ASN A 26 7.87 3.98 16.54
C ASN A 26 6.90 2.85 16.17
N LEU A 27 7.08 2.31 14.96
CA LEU A 27 6.25 1.26 14.37
C LEU A 27 7.09 0.03 14.05
N ILE A 28 6.43 -1.10 13.81
CA ILE A 28 7.01 -2.31 13.25
C ILE A 28 6.36 -2.56 11.89
N ILE A 29 7.16 -2.85 10.89
CA ILE A 29 6.69 -3.25 9.57
C ILE A 29 6.46 -4.75 9.55
N ILE A 30 5.22 -5.17 9.36
CA ILE A 30 4.89 -6.55 9.02
C ILE A 30 5.15 -6.73 7.53
N PHE A 31 6.11 -7.58 7.18
CA PHE A 31 6.53 -7.80 5.80
C PHE A 31 6.22 -9.24 5.37
N PRO A 32 5.15 -9.48 4.62
CA PRO A 32 4.87 -10.79 4.03
C PRO A 32 5.92 -11.12 2.96
N VAL A 33 6.67 -12.19 3.16
CA VAL A 33 7.83 -12.55 2.33
C VAL A 33 7.39 -13.35 1.11
N HIS A 34 7.38 -12.72 -0.05
CA HIS A 34 7.17 -13.43 -1.31
C HIS A 34 8.42 -14.27 -1.67
N PRO A 35 8.27 -15.46 -2.30
CA PRO A 35 9.42 -16.29 -2.70
C PRO A 35 10.52 -15.54 -3.47
N ARG A 36 10.15 -14.56 -4.30
CA ARG A 36 11.10 -13.72 -5.08
C ARG A 36 11.95 -12.79 -4.23
N THR A 37 11.50 -12.44 -3.03
CA THR A 37 12.21 -11.50 -2.13
C THR A 37 12.97 -12.21 -1.02
N LYS A 38 12.81 -13.53 -0.91
CA LYS A 38 13.36 -14.33 0.20
C LYS A 38 14.88 -14.19 0.39
N SER A 39 15.64 -14.09 -0.70
CA SER A 39 17.08 -13.87 -0.65
C SER A 39 17.44 -12.41 -0.38
N LEU A 40 16.63 -11.47 -0.87
CA LEU A 40 16.90 -10.03 -0.79
C LEU A 40 16.70 -9.46 0.62
N ILE A 41 15.89 -10.11 1.46
CA ILE A 41 15.63 -9.65 2.84
C ILE A 41 16.72 -10.04 3.83
N ASN A 42 17.70 -10.88 3.45
CA ASN A 42 18.73 -11.37 4.38
C ASN A 42 19.45 -10.25 5.15
N PRO A 43 19.86 -9.11 4.54
CA PRO A 43 20.52 -8.03 5.26
C PRO A 43 19.65 -7.36 6.32
N TYR A 44 18.32 -7.51 6.23
CA TYR A 44 17.34 -6.82 7.09
C TYR A 44 16.75 -7.71 8.19
N ARG A 45 17.11 -9.02 8.22
CA ARG A 45 16.53 -9.99 9.17
C ARG A 45 16.76 -9.65 10.64
N GLU A 46 17.87 -8.99 10.93
CA GLU A 46 18.23 -8.59 12.29
C GLU A 46 17.69 -7.20 12.67
N SER A 47 17.02 -6.49 11.75
CA SER A 47 16.44 -5.18 12.08
C SER A 47 15.24 -5.36 13.01
N PRO A 48 15.19 -4.67 14.16
CA PRO A 48 14.06 -4.73 15.07
C PRO A 48 12.79 -4.07 14.52
N ASN A 49 12.90 -3.36 13.39
CA ASN A 49 11.80 -2.62 12.79
C ASN A 49 11.00 -3.47 11.79
N PHE A 50 11.43 -4.70 11.48
CA PHE A 50 10.75 -5.61 10.57
C PHE A 50 10.34 -6.91 11.27
N LEU A 51 9.09 -7.31 11.01
CA LEU A 51 8.58 -8.64 11.29
C LEU A 51 8.30 -9.33 9.96
N PHE A 52 9.20 -10.25 9.56
CA PHE A 52 9.04 -11.06 8.36
C PHE A 52 8.11 -12.24 8.63
N VAL A 53 7.06 -12.36 7.83
CA VAL A 53 6.03 -13.39 7.97
C VAL A 53 5.81 -14.12 6.64
N ASP A 54 5.13 -15.27 6.70
CA ASP A 54 4.70 -15.98 5.50
C ASP A 54 3.70 -15.12 4.68
N PRO A 55 3.58 -15.38 3.37
CA PRO A 55 2.60 -14.69 2.54
C PRO A 55 1.18 -14.80 3.09
N PHE A 56 0.49 -13.68 3.14
CA PHE A 56 -0.90 -13.62 3.57
C PHE A 56 -1.87 -14.06 2.47
N SER A 57 -2.94 -14.75 2.84
CA SER A 57 -4.13 -14.88 2.01
C SER A 57 -4.82 -13.52 1.82
N TYR A 58 -5.74 -13.44 0.86
CA TYR A 58 -6.49 -12.19 0.63
C TYR A 58 -7.21 -11.68 1.90
N LEU A 59 -7.88 -12.57 2.62
CA LEU A 59 -8.61 -12.18 3.84
C LEU A 59 -7.67 -11.71 4.96
N GLU A 60 -6.51 -12.34 5.11
CA GLU A 60 -5.49 -11.91 6.07
C GLU A 60 -4.92 -10.53 5.70
N VAL A 61 -4.69 -10.27 4.39
CA VAL A 61 -4.30 -8.94 3.90
C VAL A 61 -5.36 -7.89 4.27
N GLN A 62 -6.64 -8.16 4.01
CA GLN A 62 -7.72 -7.22 4.36
C GLN A 62 -7.79 -6.94 5.86
N TYR A 63 -7.64 -8.00 6.67
CA TYR A 63 -7.59 -7.85 8.13
C TYR A 63 -6.38 -7.01 8.57
N ALA A 64 -5.19 -7.31 8.03
CA ALA A 64 -3.96 -6.59 8.36
C ALA A 64 -4.04 -5.11 7.97
N ILE A 65 -4.58 -4.79 6.76
CA ILE A 65 -4.80 -3.40 6.35
C ILE A 65 -5.68 -2.67 7.36
N GLY A 66 -6.82 -3.27 7.75
CA GLY A 66 -7.76 -2.66 8.69
C GLY A 66 -7.20 -2.41 10.10
N LYS A 67 -6.04 -3.00 10.44
CA LYS A 67 -5.34 -2.81 11.72
C LYS A 67 -4.06 -1.99 11.60
N ALA A 68 -3.61 -1.72 10.40
CA ALA A 68 -2.37 -1.00 10.17
C ALA A 68 -2.51 0.51 10.39
N SER A 69 -1.43 1.14 10.85
CA SER A 69 -1.32 2.61 10.94
C SER A 69 -1.02 3.25 9.58
N ALA A 70 -0.39 2.51 8.69
CA ALA A 70 -0.09 2.90 7.31
C ALA A 70 0.19 1.67 6.46
N ILE A 71 0.00 1.79 5.15
CA ILE A 71 0.37 0.78 4.16
C ILE A 71 1.52 1.32 3.31
N LEU A 72 2.60 0.56 3.22
CA LEU A 72 3.72 0.80 2.33
C LEU A 72 3.65 -0.23 1.20
N THR A 73 3.44 0.19 -0.04
CA THR A 73 3.23 -0.75 -1.14
C THR A 73 3.62 -0.20 -2.51
N ASP A 74 4.03 -1.09 -3.40
CA ASP A 74 4.18 -0.85 -4.84
C ASP A 74 3.01 -1.42 -5.67
N SER A 75 2.02 -2.03 -5.00
CA SER A 75 0.84 -2.63 -5.64
C SER A 75 -0.26 -1.59 -5.87
N GLY A 76 -0.75 -1.50 -7.12
CA GLY A 76 -1.88 -0.64 -7.45
C GLY A 76 -3.16 -1.01 -6.70
N GLY A 77 -3.45 -2.32 -6.56
CA GLY A 77 -4.64 -2.79 -5.84
C GLY A 77 -4.63 -2.38 -4.38
N LEU A 78 -3.51 -2.59 -3.68
CA LEU A 78 -3.37 -2.25 -2.26
C LEU A 78 -3.54 -0.75 -1.97
N GLN A 79 -3.21 0.14 -2.91
CA GLN A 79 -3.44 1.57 -2.76
C GLN A 79 -4.94 1.89 -2.61
N LYS A 80 -5.79 1.25 -3.43
CA LYS A 80 -7.26 1.40 -3.33
C LYS A 80 -7.82 0.71 -2.08
N GLU A 81 -7.35 -0.49 -1.79
CA GLU A 81 -7.78 -1.24 -0.60
C GLU A 81 -7.46 -0.46 0.68
N ALA A 82 -6.28 0.16 0.78
CA ALA A 82 -5.94 1.05 1.89
C ALA A 82 -6.95 2.20 2.03
N TYR A 83 -7.32 2.85 0.91
CA TYR A 83 -8.37 3.89 0.94
C TYR A 83 -9.71 3.37 1.45
N PHE A 84 -10.16 2.20 0.99
CA PHE A 84 -11.44 1.63 1.44
C PHE A 84 -11.43 1.29 2.93
N HIS A 85 -10.28 0.91 3.47
CA HIS A 85 -10.08 0.74 4.92
C HIS A 85 -9.81 2.06 5.68
N ARG A 86 -9.74 3.21 4.97
CA ARG A 86 -9.40 4.51 5.57
C ARG A 86 -8.01 4.55 6.22
N VAL A 87 -7.09 3.78 5.69
CA VAL A 87 -5.69 3.70 6.14
C VAL A 87 -4.81 4.50 5.17
N PRO A 88 -3.91 5.37 5.66
CA PRO A 88 -2.99 6.10 4.80
C PRO A 88 -2.05 5.15 4.06
N CYS A 89 -1.76 5.46 2.80
CA CYS A 89 -0.88 4.69 1.95
C CYS A 89 0.38 5.48 1.57
N ILE A 90 1.50 4.80 1.45
CA ILE A 90 2.75 5.29 0.86
C ILE A 90 3.07 4.39 -0.32
N THR A 91 3.01 4.95 -1.51
CA THR A 91 3.35 4.23 -2.74
C THR A 91 4.86 4.25 -2.96
N LEU A 92 5.46 3.06 -2.93
CA LEU A 92 6.91 2.82 -3.09
C LEU A 92 7.33 2.82 -4.58
N ARG A 93 6.84 3.80 -5.33
CA ARG A 93 7.07 4.00 -6.75
C ARG A 93 7.27 5.49 -7.03
N SER A 94 7.84 5.81 -8.22
CA SER A 94 7.99 7.19 -8.69
C SER A 94 6.68 7.84 -9.13
N GLU A 95 5.67 7.02 -9.45
CA GLU A 95 4.36 7.46 -9.94
C GLU A 95 3.26 6.47 -9.54
N THR A 96 2.01 6.87 -9.71
CA THR A 96 0.86 5.99 -9.55
C THR A 96 -0.21 6.31 -10.59
N GLU A 97 -0.92 5.28 -11.03
CA GLU A 97 -2.14 5.37 -11.83
C GLU A 97 -3.35 5.90 -11.04
N TRP A 98 -3.29 5.88 -9.71
CA TRP A 98 -4.39 6.28 -8.82
C TRP A 98 -4.16 7.70 -8.26
N VAL A 99 -4.08 8.68 -9.16
CA VAL A 99 -3.79 10.09 -8.84
C VAL A 99 -4.80 10.69 -7.86
N GLU A 100 -6.07 10.25 -7.91
CA GLU A 100 -7.14 10.68 -7.02
C GLU A 100 -6.86 10.30 -5.55
N THR A 101 -6.16 9.19 -5.30
CA THR A 101 -5.78 8.82 -3.93
C THR A 101 -4.75 9.79 -3.35
N ILE A 102 -3.86 10.31 -4.19
CA ILE A 102 -2.87 11.34 -3.81
C ILE A 102 -3.56 12.69 -3.64
N SER A 103 -4.36 13.11 -4.62
CA SER A 103 -5.03 14.41 -4.61
C SER A 103 -5.94 14.59 -3.40
N ASN A 104 -6.60 13.51 -2.97
CA ASN A 104 -7.47 13.48 -1.80
C ASN A 104 -6.77 13.05 -0.49
N GLY A 105 -5.44 13.04 -0.44
CA GLY A 105 -4.65 12.93 0.77
C GLY A 105 -4.64 11.57 1.47
N TRP A 106 -5.06 10.49 0.77
CA TRP A 106 -5.05 9.13 1.29
C TRP A 106 -3.79 8.36 0.94
N ASN A 107 -3.09 8.84 -0.10
CA ASN A 107 -1.84 8.25 -0.57
C ASN A 107 -0.80 9.35 -0.79
N ARG A 108 0.46 8.98 -0.76
CA ARG A 108 1.58 9.79 -1.22
C ARG A 108 2.65 8.91 -1.84
N LEU A 109 3.43 9.45 -2.73
CA LEU A 109 4.65 8.77 -3.17
C LEU A 109 5.68 8.81 -2.03
N TRP A 110 6.54 7.82 -1.96
CA TRP A 110 7.59 7.77 -0.95
C TRP A 110 8.63 8.90 -1.05
N THR A 111 8.73 9.51 -2.25
CA THR A 111 9.55 10.70 -2.51
C THR A 111 8.96 11.98 -1.94
N ASN A 112 7.68 11.98 -1.56
CA ASN A 112 7.00 13.12 -0.97
C ASN A 112 6.94 12.96 0.55
N GLU A 113 7.23 14.03 1.29
CA GLU A 113 7.22 13.99 2.75
C GLU A 113 5.83 14.09 3.36
N LYS A 114 4.90 14.75 2.66
CA LYS A 114 3.58 15.10 3.19
C LYS A 114 2.45 14.57 2.33
N TYR A 115 1.34 14.29 2.98
CA TYR A 115 0.05 14.05 2.34
C TYR A 115 -0.64 15.37 2.03
N ASN A 116 -1.47 15.39 1.00
CA ASN A 116 -2.46 16.44 0.81
C ASN A 116 -3.54 16.39 1.92
N PRO A 117 -4.36 17.43 2.09
CA PRO A 117 -5.52 17.37 2.98
C PRO A 117 -6.45 16.21 2.62
N ARG A 118 -6.93 15.48 3.63
CA ARG A 118 -7.80 14.32 3.42
C ARG A 118 -9.21 14.74 3.04
N MET A 119 -9.68 14.19 1.93
CA MET A 119 -11.03 14.36 1.43
C MET A 119 -11.60 13.01 0.95
N PRO A 120 -12.92 12.80 0.95
CA PRO A 120 -13.54 11.65 0.30
C PRO A 120 -13.23 11.64 -1.20
N ILE A 121 -13.04 10.44 -1.77
CA ILE A 121 -12.90 10.25 -3.22
C ILE A 121 -14.28 9.95 -3.79
N GLU A 122 -14.89 10.93 -4.44
CA GLU A 122 -16.24 10.80 -5.00
C GLU A 122 -16.30 9.85 -6.20
N ASP A 123 -15.20 9.76 -6.97
CA ASP A 123 -15.08 8.88 -8.13
C ASP A 123 -15.33 7.39 -7.82
N TYR A 124 -15.11 6.97 -6.57
CA TYR A 124 -15.38 5.60 -6.14
C TYR A 124 -16.84 5.35 -5.74
N GLY A 125 -17.66 6.38 -5.79
CA GLY A 125 -19.09 6.31 -5.53
C GLY A 125 -19.42 5.91 -4.08
N ASN A 126 -20.65 5.48 -3.89
CA ASN A 126 -21.23 5.17 -2.58
C ASN A 126 -21.68 3.69 -2.42
N GLY A 127 -21.13 2.79 -3.23
CA GLY A 127 -21.48 1.37 -3.23
C GLY A 127 -22.71 0.99 -4.06
N ASN A 128 -23.38 1.95 -4.70
CA ASN A 128 -24.58 1.70 -5.50
C ASN A 128 -24.33 1.43 -6.99
N GLY A 129 -23.08 1.15 -7.39
CA GLY A 129 -22.71 0.96 -8.81
C GLY A 129 -23.49 -0.16 -9.48
N ALA A 130 -23.61 -1.33 -8.85
CA ALA A 130 -24.38 -2.46 -9.40
C ALA A 130 -25.87 -2.12 -9.62
N LYS A 131 -26.47 -1.40 -8.67
CA LYS A 131 -27.86 -0.94 -8.80
C LYS A 131 -28.04 0.01 -9.98
N LYS A 132 -27.14 0.99 -10.13
CA LYS A 132 -27.17 1.95 -11.26
C LYS A 132 -27.05 1.23 -12.61
N ILE A 133 -26.17 0.21 -12.71
CA ILE A 133 -26.01 -0.59 -13.91
C ILE A 133 -27.31 -1.36 -14.21
N LEU A 134 -27.88 -1.99 -13.19
CA LEU A 134 -29.14 -2.74 -13.34
C LEU A 134 -30.28 -1.82 -13.79
N ASP A 135 -30.44 -0.63 -13.18
CA ASP A 135 -31.45 0.35 -13.53
C ASP A 135 -31.31 0.80 -15.01
N VAL A 136 -30.09 0.97 -15.52
CA VAL A 136 -29.83 1.28 -16.93
C VAL A 136 -30.25 0.12 -17.83
N LEU A 137 -29.88 -1.13 -17.49
CA LEU A 137 -30.20 -2.30 -18.29
C LEU A 137 -31.70 -2.63 -18.34
N LEU A 138 -32.43 -2.35 -17.27
CA LEU A 138 -33.88 -2.60 -17.21
C LEU A 138 -34.71 -1.50 -17.92
N ASN A 139 -34.11 -0.34 -18.20
CA ASN A 139 -34.76 0.78 -18.89
C ASN A 139 -34.37 0.88 -20.39
N ILE A 140 -33.68 -0.12 -20.92
CA ILE A 140 -33.41 -0.31 -22.33
C ILE A 140 -34.55 -1.16 -22.95
#